data_3cc70c1df932824ed7348f11b08e1d87
#
_entry.id   3cc70c1df932824ed7348f11b08e1d87
#
_cell.length_a   1.000
_cell.length_b   1.000
_cell.length_c   1.000
_cell.angle_alpha   90.00
_cell.angle_beta   90.00
_cell.angle_gamma   90.00
#
_symmetry.space_group_name_H-M   'P 1'
#
loop_
_entity.id
_entity.type
_entity.pdbx_description
1 polymer ?
#
loop_
_entity_poly.entity_id
_entity_poly.type
_entity_poly.pdbx_seq_one_letter_code
_entity_poly.pdbx_strand_id
1 'polypeptide(L)'
;RKDLPYDPIKDFDYVAMYSRQGNVLVVNTALPVKNVKELIDYARGKQGKINMASAGIGSQSHLNGTALTIAAGFAALHVPYKGGGPSMAAVVAGESQWAIAPAGAMMSLIRAGRLRALGHSLPQRSPLLGDMPAIAETVPGFHYVAFSGFLAPKGVPKPVLEKIRANVAKVVGTLGIREQFA
;
A
#
# COMPACT_ATOMS: atom_id res chain seq x y z
N ARG A 1 -15.08 -11.44 -2.71
CA ARG A 1 -15.78 -12.60 -2.13
C ARG A 1 -17.20 -12.62 -2.68
N LYS A 2 -17.69 -13.78 -3.13
CA LYS A 2 -19.05 -13.93 -3.66
C LYS A 2 -20.12 -14.03 -2.56
N ASP A 3 -19.71 -14.38 -1.33
CA ASP A 3 -20.60 -14.66 -0.20
C ASP A 3 -20.35 -13.69 0.97
N LEU A 4 -20.50 -12.40 0.70
CA LEU A 4 -20.54 -11.40 1.78
C LEU A 4 -21.95 -11.36 2.38
N PRO A 5 -22.09 -11.28 3.72
CA PRO A 5 -23.40 -11.13 4.37
C PRO A 5 -24.00 -9.72 4.22
N TYR A 6 -23.39 -8.86 3.39
CA TYR A 6 -23.78 -7.48 3.14
C TYR A 6 -23.38 -7.06 1.72
N ASP A 7 -24.09 -6.07 1.17
CA ASP A 7 -23.74 -5.41 -0.09
C ASP A 7 -22.85 -4.19 0.21
N PRO A 8 -21.56 -4.20 -0.20
CA PRO A 8 -20.63 -3.11 0.14
C PRO A 8 -20.99 -1.76 -0.49
N ILE A 9 -21.90 -1.73 -1.46
CA ILE A 9 -22.32 -0.50 -2.15
C ILE A 9 -23.68 -0.02 -1.61
N LYS A 10 -24.63 -0.94 -1.36
CA LYS A 10 -26.01 -0.59 -1.00
C LYS A 10 -26.22 -0.41 0.50
N ASP A 11 -25.48 -1.16 1.32
CA ASP A 11 -25.69 -1.21 2.78
C ASP A 11 -24.92 -0.14 3.56
N PHE A 12 -24.17 0.73 2.86
CA PHE A 12 -23.39 1.78 3.49
C PHE A 12 -23.62 3.14 2.85
N ASP A 13 -23.51 4.19 3.67
CA ASP A 13 -23.40 5.58 3.26
C ASP A 13 -21.94 6.06 3.43
N TYR A 14 -21.42 6.72 2.39
CA TYR A 14 -20.11 7.34 2.46
C TYR A 14 -20.14 8.55 3.40
N VAL A 15 -19.22 8.57 4.37
CA VAL A 15 -19.11 9.67 5.34
C VAL A 15 -18.00 10.64 4.94
N ALA A 16 -16.76 10.20 4.97
CA ALA A 16 -15.61 11.04 4.66
C ALA A 16 -14.38 10.20 4.26
N MET A 17 -13.60 10.70 3.31
CA MET A 17 -12.23 10.24 3.08
C MET A 17 -11.28 11.12 3.91
N TYR A 18 -10.38 10.49 4.66
CA TYR A 18 -9.45 11.23 5.51
C TYR A 18 -7.98 11.05 5.09
N SER A 19 -7.67 10.07 4.27
CA SER A 19 -6.30 9.84 3.81
C SER A 19 -6.29 9.35 2.36
N ARG A 20 -5.31 9.86 1.61
CA ARG A 20 -4.95 9.38 0.29
C ARG A 20 -3.43 9.36 0.21
N GLN A 21 -2.84 8.18 -0.04
CA GLN A 21 -1.40 8.00 -0.02
C GLN A 21 -0.93 7.03 -1.11
N GLY A 22 0.33 7.19 -1.51
CA GLY A 22 1.01 6.21 -2.34
C GLY A 22 1.38 4.97 -1.53
N ASN A 23 1.57 3.86 -2.23
CA ASN A 23 2.19 2.68 -1.67
C ASN A 23 3.68 2.70 -2.01
N VAL A 24 4.52 2.15 -1.13
CA VAL A 24 5.95 2.01 -1.34
C VAL A 24 6.28 0.55 -1.61
N LEU A 25 7.04 0.32 -2.66
CA LEU A 25 7.64 -0.96 -2.99
C LEU A 25 8.93 -1.09 -2.19
N VAL A 26 8.98 -2.09 -1.33
CA VAL A 26 10.13 -2.37 -0.47
C VAL A 26 10.65 -3.78 -0.67
N VAL A 27 11.94 -3.94 -0.41
CA VAL A 27 12.61 -5.24 -0.41
C VAL A 27 13.39 -5.44 0.89
N ASN A 28 13.67 -6.71 1.21
CA ASN A 28 14.66 -7.05 2.22
C ASN A 28 16.03 -6.49 1.81
N THR A 29 16.78 -5.93 2.76
CA THR A 29 18.05 -5.26 2.48
C THR A 29 19.17 -6.19 1.99
N ALA A 30 19.06 -7.50 2.28
CA ALA A 30 20.01 -8.50 1.77
C ALA A 30 19.75 -8.86 0.28
N LEU A 31 18.58 -8.48 -0.27
CA LEU A 31 18.32 -8.71 -1.68
C LEU A 31 19.22 -7.80 -2.54
N PRO A 32 19.96 -8.35 -3.54
CA PRO A 32 20.93 -7.59 -4.32
C PRO A 32 20.28 -6.76 -5.43
N VAL A 33 19.26 -5.95 -5.06
CA VAL A 33 18.53 -5.06 -5.98
C VAL A 33 18.41 -3.66 -5.37
N LYS A 34 18.55 -2.62 -6.19
CA LYS A 34 18.60 -1.21 -5.77
C LYS A 34 17.49 -0.35 -6.38
N ASN A 35 16.79 -0.86 -7.38
CA ASN A 35 15.72 -0.14 -8.08
C ASN A 35 14.67 -1.12 -8.63
N VAL A 36 13.58 -0.57 -9.16
CA VAL A 36 12.43 -1.35 -9.69
C VAL A 36 12.86 -2.27 -10.82
N LYS A 37 13.71 -1.79 -11.74
CA LYS A 37 14.18 -2.58 -12.88
C LYS A 37 14.97 -3.80 -12.42
N GLU A 38 15.90 -3.61 -11.49
CA GLU A 38 16.70 -4.70 -10.93
C GLU A 38 15.86 -5.75 -10.20
N LEU A 39 14.78 -5.33 -9.49
CA LEU A 39 13.83 -6.27 -8.89
C LEU A 39 13.13 -7.11 -9.96
N ILE A 40 12.67 -6.49 -11.03
CA ILE A 40 11.98 -7.19 -12.14
C ILE A 40 12.94 -8.19 -12.79
N ASP A 41 14.16 -7.78 -13.11
CA ASP A 41 15.17 -8.63 -13.74
C ASP A 41 15.56 -9.80 -12.82
N TYR A 42 15.75 -9.52 -11.52
CA TYR A 42 16.03 -10.53 -10.51
C TYR A 42 14.88 -11.55 -10.39
N ALA A 43 13.64 -11.08 -10.34
CA ALA A 43 12.45 -11.94 -10.22
C ALA A 43 12.29 -12.85 -11.45
N ARG A 44 12.51 -12.31 -12.65
CA ARG A 44 12.51 -13.09 -13.91
C ARG A 44 13.57 -14.18 -13.89
N GLY A 45 14.79 -13.86 -13.46
CA GLY A 45 15.89 -14.84 -13.32
C GLY A 45 15.61 -15.93 -12.29
N LYS A 46 14.74 -15.69 -11.30
CA LYS A 46 14.35 -16.66 -10.28
C LYS A 46 13.13 -17.51 -10.65
N GLN A 47 12.53 -17.30 -11.84
CA GLN A 47 11.40 -18.10 -12.34
C GLN A 47 10.23 -18.22 -11.34
N GLY A 48 9.87 -17.13 -10.68
CA GLY A 48 8.80 -17.11 -9.67
C GLY A 48 9.19 -17.57 -8.26
N LYS A 49 10.43 -17.98 -8.03
CA LYS A 49 10.96 -18.35 -6.70
C LYS A 49 11.35 -17.13 -5.87
N ILE A 50 10.46 -16.16 -5.79
CA ILE A 50 10.59 -14.93 -5.01
C ILE A 50 9.25 -14.69 -4.31
N ASN A 51 9.29 -14.50 -3.01
CA ASN A 51 8.09 -14.36 -2.18
C ASN A 51 7.67 -12.88 -2.08
N MET A 52 6.38 -12.64 -2.31
CA MET A 52 5.70 -11.37 -2.10
C MET A 52 4.86 -11.43 -0.83
N ALA A 53 5.20 -10.65 0.18
CA ALA A 53 4.39 -10.53 1.39
C ALA A 53 3.18 -9.61 1.18
N SER A 54 2.05 -9.97 1.79
CA SER A 54 0.88 -9.10 1.87
C SER A 54 0.18 -9.16 3.22
N ALA A 55 -0.67 -8.17 3.51
CA ALA A 55 -1.50 -8.13 4.71
C ALA A 55 -2.69 -9.13 4.68
N GLY A 56 -2.71 -10.02 3.70
CA GLY A 56 -3.73 -11.05 3.49
C GLY A 56 -4.36 -10.99 2.10
N ILE A 57 -5.09 -12.06 1.76
CA ILE A 57 -5.77 -12.19 0.47
C ILE A 57 -6.83 -11.09 0.30
N GLY A 58 -6.78 -10.38 -0.84
CA GLY A 58 -7.69 -9.27 -1.14
C GLY A 58 -7.31 -7.94 -0.46
N SER A 59 -6.24 -7.91 0.34
CA SER A 59 -5.72 -6.67 0.89
C SER A 59 -5.13 -5.79 -0.19
N GLN A 60 -4.98 -4.50 0.10
CA GLN A 60 -4.38 -3.54 -0.83
C GLN A 60 -2.96 -3.96 -1.25
N SER A 61 -2.13 -4.43 -0.32
CA SER A 61 -0.78 -4.92 -0.63
C SER A 61 -0.80 -6.14 -1.56
N HIS A 62 -1.78 -7.06 -1.40
CA HIS A 62 -1.96 -8.17 -2.33
C HIS A 62 -2.32 -7.67 -3.74
N LEU A 63 -3.35 -6.82 -3.85
CA LEU A 63 -3.83 -6.32 -5.15
C LEU A 63 -2.75 -5.52 -5.87
N ASN A 64 -2.04 -4.63 -5.17
CA ASN A 64 -0.98 -3.82 -5.75
C ASN A 64 0.24 -4.65 -6.17
N GLY A 65 0.63 -5.63 -5.34
CA GLY A 65 1.71 -6.53 -5.68
C GLY A 65 1.39 -7.40 -6.91
N THR A 66 0.18 -7.96 -6.96
CA THR A 66 -0.30 -8.72 -8.11
C THR A 66 -0.36 -7.85 -9.37
N ALA A 67 -0.87 -6.62 -9.26
CA ALA A 67 -0.89 -5.68 -10.38
C ALA A 67 0.53 -5.36 -10.89
N LEU A 68 1.51 -5.22 -10.00
CA LEU A 68 2.91 -5.01 -10.40
C LEU A 68 3.48 -6.22 -11.12
N THR A 69 3.24 -7.45 -10.62
CA THR A 69 3.73 -8.67 -11.29
C THR A 69 3.15 -8.81 -12.72
N ILE A 70 1.86 -8.51 -12.89
CA ILE A 70 1.19 -8.55 -14.20
C ILE A 70 1.75 -7.46 -15.12
N ALA A 71 1.79 -6.20 -14.66
CA ALA A 71 2.22 -5.06 -15.47
C ALA A 71 3.70 -5.15 -15.89
N ALA A 72 4.55 -5.68 -15.01
CA ALA A 72 5.98 -5.82 -15.26
C ALA A 72 6.38 -7.17 -15.85
N GLY A 73 5.46 -8.12 -16.03
CA GLY A 73 5.70 -9.41 -16.66
C GLY A 73 6.69 -10.29 -15.90
N PHE A 74 6.51 -10.45 -14.57
CA PHE A 74 7.27 -11.41 -13.78
C PHE A 74 6.36 -12.19 -12.82
N ALA A 75 6.83 -13.34 -12.36
CA ALA A 75 6.11 -14.17 -11.40
C ALA A 75 6.70 -14.03 -9.99
N ALA A 76 5.84 -14.13 -8.98
CA ALA A 76 6.21 -14.20 -7.56
C ALA A 76 5.21 -15.08 -6.80
N LEU A 77 5.67 -15.77 -5.76
CA LEU A 77 4.80 -16.51 -4.86
C LEU A 77 4.18 -15.54 -3.86
N HIS A 78 2.86 -15.47 -3.84
CA HIS A 78 2.15 -14.65 -2.84
C HIS A 78 2.09 -15.36 -1.49
N VAL A 79 2.60 -14.71 -0.45
CA VAL A 79 2.57 -15.18 0.95
C VAL A 79 1.66 -14.24 1.76
N PRO A 80 0.42 -14.66 2.08
CA PRO A 80 -0.52 -13.84 2.85
C PRO A 80 -0.23 -13.96 4.35
N TYR A 81 -0.12 -12.81 5.03
CA TYR A 81 -0.01 -12.70 6.47
C TYR A 81 -1.30 -12.17 7.11
N LYS A 82 -1.41 -12.23 8.44
CA LYS A 82 -2.55 -11.71 9.20
C LYS A 82 -2.38 -10.21 9.51
N GLY A 83 -2.28 -9.37 8.45
CA GLY A 83 -2.15 -7.93 8.57
C GLY A 83 -0.78 -7.37 8.15
N GLY A 84 -0.66 -6.04 8.15
CA GLY A 84 0.52 -5.33 7.69
C GLY A 84 1.75 -5.54 8.57
N GLY A 85 1.60 -5.54 9.90
CA GLY A 85 2.71 -5.75 10.83
C GLY A 85 3.44 -7.06 10.61
N PRO A 86 2.78 -8.22 10.69
CA PRO A 86 3.38 -9.52 10.40
C PRO A 86 3.99 -9.62 8.99
N SER A 87 3.34 -9.05 7.97
CA SER A 87 3.89 -9.09 6.61
C SER A 87 5.20 -8.30 6.49
N MET A 88 5.31 -7.14 7.18
CA MET A 88 6.55 -6.37 7.19
C MET A 88 7.66 -7.04 8.00
N ALA A 89 7.31 -7.65 9.13
CA ALA A 89 8.28 -8.44 9.91
C ALA A 89 8.89 -9.55 9.07
N ALA A 90 8.09 -10.25 8.27
CA ALA A 90 8.56 -11.30 7.36
C ALA A 90 9.49 -10.77 6.25
N VAL A 91 9.24 -9.56 5.70
CA VAL A 91 10.16 -8.95 4.73
C VAL A 91 11.45 -8.53 5.41
N VAL A 92 11.38 -7.95 6.60
CA VAL A 92 12.58 -7.59 7.39
C VAL A 92 13.41 -8.82 7.73
N ALA A 93 12.78 -9.94 8.08
CA ALA A 93 13.46 -11.21 8.39
C ALA A 93 13.99 -11.94 7.14
N GLY A 94 13.57 -11.54 5.92
CA GLY A 94 13.96 -12.21 4.67
C GLY A 94 13.15 -13.44 4.31
N GLU A 95 12.13 -13.78 5.07
CA GLU A 95 11.17 -14.85 4.75
C GLU A 95 10.40 -14.56 3.46
N SER A 96 10.06 -13.30 3.26
CA SER A 96 9.57 -12.77 1.99
C SER A 96 10.54 -11.73 1.46
N GLN A 97 10.77 -11.70 0.16
CA GLN A 97 11.79 -10.84 -0.44
C GLN A 97 11.30 -9.41 -0.63
N TRP A 98 10.01 -9.22 -0.89
CA TRP A 98 9.46 -7.91 -1.19
C TRP A 98 7.99 -7.76 -0.78
N ALA A 99 7.56 -6.51 -0.70
CA ALA A 99 6.16 -6.13 -0.52
C ALA A 99 5.89 -4.76 -1.13
N ILE A 100 4.61 -4.45 -1.35
CA ILE A 100 4.15 -3.11 -1.70
C ILE A 100 3.00 -2.75 -0.75
N ALA A 101 3.13 -1.67 0.01
CA ALA A 101 2.18 -1.33 1.05
C ALA A 101 2.15 0.19 1.32
N PRO A 102 1.13 0.70 2.04
CA PRO A 102 0.98 2.11 2.31
C PRO A 102 2.25 2.76 2.88
N ALA A 103 2.62 3.94 2.36
CA ALA A 103 3.86 4.62 2.72
C ALA A 103 4.01 4.84 4.23
N GLY A 104 2.95 5.28 4.92
CA GLY A 104 2.98 5.51 6.37
C GLY A 104 3.39 4.29 7.21
N ALA A 105 3.11 3.07 6.72
CA ALA A 105 3.51 1.84 7.40
C ALA A 105 4.98 1.47 7.17
N MET A 106 5.63 2.04 6.15
CA MET A 106 6.96 1.65 5.69
C MET A 106 8.06 2.60 6.10
N MET A 107 7.76 3.91 6.21
CA MET A 107 8.78 4.95 6.32
C MET A 107 9.69 4.78 7.53
N SER A 108 9.18 4.34 8.68
CA SER A 108 10.00 4.07 9.88
C SER A 108 11.02 2.97 9.66
N LEU A 109 10.64 1.88 9.00
CA LEU A 109 11.53 0.75 8.68
C LEU A 109 12.56 1.12 7.61
N ILE A 110 12.18 1.95 6.65
CA ILE A 110 13.07 2.46 5.61
C ILE A 110 14.11 3.40 6.22
N ARG A 111 13.67 4.37 7.05
CA ARG A 111 14.58 5.30 7.76
C ARG A 111 15.52 4.57 8.69
N ALA A 112 15.08 3.49 9.32
CA ALA A 112 15.92 2.63 10.17
C ALA A 112 16.84 1.68 9.38
N GLY A 113 16.85 1.73 8.05
CA GLY A 113 17.66 0.85 7.19
C GLY A 113 17.25 -0.64 7.24
N ARG A 114 16.07 -0.96 7.77
CA ARG A 114 15.57 -2.33 7.90
C ARG A 114 14.94 -2.84 6.59
N LEU A 115 14.44 -1.93 5.77
CA LEU A 115 13.90 -2.19 4.43
C LEU A 115 14.54 -1.23 3.44
N ARG A 116 14.68 -1.66 2.19
CA ARG A 116 15.08 -0.80 1.07
C ARG A 116 13.86 -0.46 0.24
N ALA A 117 13.58 0.85 0.10
CA ALA A 117 12.58 1.34 -0.84
C ALA A 117 13.15 1.34 -2.26
N LEU A 118 12.34 0.90 -3.22
CA LEU A 118 12.70 0.89 -4.65
C LEU A 118 11.90 1.92 -5.46
N GLY A 119 10.71 2.29 -4.99
CA GLY A 119 9.83 3.23 -5.64
C GLY A 119 8.45 3.28 -5.00
N HIS A 120 7.64 4.22 -5.46
CA HIS A 120 6.27 4.40 -4.99
C HIS A 120 5.24 4.31 -6.11
N SER A 121 3.98 4.05 -5.76
CA SER A 121 2.89 3.79 -6.71
C SER A 121 2.10 5.04 -7.14
N LEU A 122 2.56 6.24 -6.81
CA LEU A 122 1.96 7.47 -7.35
C LEU A 122 2.34 7.62 -8.83
N PRO A 123 1.52 8.32 -9.65
CA PRO A 123 1.79 8.45 -11.09
C PRO A 123 3.05 9.26 -11.40
N GLN A 124 3.48 10.14 -10.50
CA GLN A 124 4.64 11.01 -10.62
C GLN A 124 5.37 11.09 -9.28
N ARG A 125 6.63 11.52 -9.28
CA ARG A 125 7.40 11.77 -8.06
C ARG A 125 6.65 12.71 -7.12
N SER A 126 6.79 12.47 -5.83
CA SER A 126 6.13 13.26 -4.79
C SER A 126 7.16 13.84 -3.83
N PRO A 127 7.16 15.15 -3.58
CA PRO A 127 8.04 15.77 -2.59
C PRO A 127 7.91 15.18 -1.19
N LEU A 128 6.72 14.65 -0.85
CA LEU A 128 6.46 13.98 0.43
C LEU A 128 7.25 12.67 0.61
N LEU A 129 7.72 12.06 -0.49
CA LEU A 129 8.49 10.81 -0.49
C LEU A 129 9.97 11.03 -0.86
N GLY A 130 10.42 12.30 -0.84
CA GLY A 130 11.78 12.68 -1.17
C GLY A 130 12.15 12.30 -2.62
N ASP A 131 13.38 11.79 -2.80
CA ASP A 131 13.90 11.41 -4.12
C ASP A 131 13.43 10.04 -4.61
N MET A 132 12.53 9.36 -3.88
CA MET A 132 12.03 8.05 -4.26
C MET A 132 11.36 8.11 -5.65
N PRO A 133 11.77 7.26 -6.62
CA PRO A 133 11.17 7.28 -7.95
C PRO A 133 9.73 6.74 -7.95
N ALA A 134 8.93 7.18 -8.92
CA ALA A 134 7.68 6.52 -9.21
C ALA A 134 7.93 5.18 -9.93
N ILE A 135 7.21 4.13 -9.55
CA ILE A 135 7.28 2.83 -10.25
C ILE A 135 6.92 3.01 -11.74
N ALA A 136 6.04 3.98 -12.03
CA ALA A 136 5.65 4.33 -13.39
C ALA A 136 6.82 4.76 -14.30
N GLU A 137 7.95 5.20 -13.75
CA GLU A 137 9.16 5.54 -14.51
C GLU A 137 9.81 4.29 -15.12
N THR A 138 9.60 3.12 -14.50
CA THR A 138 10.11 1.82 -14.99
C THR A 138 8.99 0.96 -15.60
N VAL A 139 7.77 1.04 -15.08
CA VAL A 139 6.59 0.30 -15.51
C VAL A 139 5.51 1.30 -15.93
N PRO A 140 5.50 1.76 -17.19
CA PRO A 140 4.57 2.77 -17.66
C PRO A 140 3.10 2.42 -17.36
N GLY A 141 2.34 3.39 -16.86
CA GLY A 141 0.92 3.20 -16.50
C GLY A 141 0.68 2.55 -15.14
N PHE A 142 1.71 2.10 -14.43
CA PHE A 142 1.54 1.59 -13.08
C PHE A 142 1.31 2.73 -12.09
N HIS A 143 0.08 2.86 -11.62
CA HIS A 143 -0.25 3.77 -10.53
C HIS A 143 -1.38 3.22 -9.68
N TYR A 144 -1.18 3.24 -8.36
CA TYR A 144 -2.16 2.78 -7.37
C TYR A 144 -2.10 3.66 -6.14
N VAL A 145 -3.24 4.25 -5.79
CA VAL A 145 -3.37 5.13 -4.64
C VAL A 145 -4.17 4.44 -3.55
N ALA A 146 -3.61 4.42 -2.35
CA ALA A 146 -4.35 4.04 -1.15
C ALA A 146 -5.29 5.17 -0.76
N PHE A 147 -6.49 4.82 -0.36
CA PHE A 147 -7.39 5.75 0.31
C PHE A 147 -7.97 5.09 1.56
N SER A 148 -8.24 5.90 2.56
CA SER A 148 -8.92 5.49 3.78
C SER A 148 -10.04 6.46 4.09
N GLY A 149 -11.16 5.90 4.52
CA GLY A 149 -12.36 6.69 4.78
C GLY A 149 -13.28 6.02 5.78
N PHE A 150 -14.30 6.74 6.15
CA PHE A 150 -15.38 6.24 6.99
C PHE A 150 -16.62 5.99 6.16
N LEU A 151 -17.24 4.84 6.41
CA LEU A 151 -18.57 4.47 5.95
C LEU A 151 -19.46 4.33 7.17
N ALA A 152 -20.75 4.63 7.02
CA ALA A 152 -21.75 4.37 8.03
C ALA A 152 -22.76 3.34 7.47
N PRO A 153 -23.45 2.56 8.30
CA PRO A 153 -24.55 1.74 7.86
C PRO A 153 -25.61 2.59 7.13
N LYS A 154 -26.28 2.02 6.15
CA LYS A 154 -27.38 2.68 5.43
C LYS A 154 -28.49 3.12 6.38
N GLY A 155 -29.02 4.32 6.16
CA GLY A 155 -30.14 4.84 6.95
C GLY A 155 -29.77 5.64 8.19
N VAL A 156 -28.49 5.89 8.43
CA VAL A 156 -28.10 6.85 9.49
C VAL A 156 -28.60 8.25 9.12
N PRO A 157 -29.27 8.99 10.05
CA PRO A 157 -29.81 10.32 9.77
C PRO A 157 -28.77 11.30 9.23
N LYS A 158 -29.11 12.05 8.20
CA LYS A 158 -28.21 13.02 7.56
C LYS A 158 -27.50 13.96 8.53
N PRO A 159 -28.19 14.57 9.56
CA PRO A 159 -27.50 15.44 10.50
C PRO A 159 -26.38 14.74 11.28
N VAL A 160 -26.51 13.43 11.55
CA VAL A 160 -25.47 12.63 12.23
C VAL A 160 -24.27 12.45 11.31
N LEU A 161 -24.52 12.10 10.04
CA LEU A 161 -23.45 11.95 9.02
C LEU A 161 -22.71 13.26 8.81
N GLU A 162 -23.43 14.39 8.74
CA GLU A 162 -22.84 15.71 8.58
C GLU A 162 -21.97 16.10 9.79
N LYS A 163 -22.45 15.81 11.02
CA LYS A 163 -21.68 16.05 12.25
C LYS A 163 -20.38 15.22 12.27
N ILE A 164 -20.47 13.93 11.89
CA ILE A 164 -19.27 13.08 11.81
C ILE A 164 -18.30 13.64 10.76
N ARG A 165 -18.79 13.99 9.56
CA ARG A 165 -17.99 14.56 8.48
C ARG A 165 -17.28 15.84 8.90
N ALA A 166 -17.99 16.77 9.56
CA ALA A 166 -17.41 18.01 10.05
C ALA A 166 -16.31 17.77 11.10
N ASN A 167 -16.53 16.83 12.02
CA ASN A 167 -15.52 16.48 13.02
C ASN A 167 -14.29 15.80 12.40
N VAL A 168 -14.47 14.88 11.44
CA VAL A 168 -13.36 14.27 10.69
C VAL A 168 -12.55 15.36 9.98
N ALA A 169 -13.21 16.26 9.25
CA ALA A 169 -12.53 17.36 8.54
C ALA A 169 -11.75 18.27 9.52
N LYS A 170 -12.33 18.59 10.67
CA LYS A 170 -11.66 19.39 11.72
C LYS A 170 -10.40 18.69 12.26
N VAL A 171 -10.49 17.40 12.58
CA VAL A 171 -9.37 16.62 13.13
C VAL A 171 -8.26 16.47 12.08
N VAL A 172 -8.60 16.07 10.87
CA VAL A 172 -7.62 15.90 9.76
C VAL A 172 -6.95 17.25 9.40
N GLY A 173 -7.64 18.36 9.62
CA GLY A 173 -7.11 19.71 9.43
C GLY A 173 -6.11 20.15 10.49
N THR A 174 -5.97 19.46 11.61
CA THR A 174 -5.02 19.83 12.67
C THR A 174 -3.57 19.57 12.28
N LEU A 175 -2.65 20.43 12.73
CA LEU A 175 -1.22 20.35 12.40
C LEU A 175 -0.63 18.99 12.80
N GLY A 176 -0.89 18.52 14.03
CA GLY A 176 -0.34 17.26 14.51
C GLY A 176 -0.79 16.03 13.73
N ILE A 177 -2.03 16.02 13.20
CA ILE A 177 -2.49 14.93 12.33
C ILE A 177 -1.83 15.04 10.95
N ARG A 178 -1.70 16.24 10.38
CA ARG A 178 -1.02 16.43 9.09
C ARG A 178 0.43 15.98 9.14
N GLU A 179 1.15 16.28 10.22
CA GLU A 179 2.54 15.83 10.42
C GLU A 179 2.67 14.32 10.54
N GLN A 180 1.68 13.61 11.11
CA GLN A 180 1.68 12.16 11.17
C GLN A 180 1.42 11.49 9.81
N PHE A 181 0.75 12.19 8.89
CA PHE A 181 0.44 11.69 7.54
C PHE A 181 1.43 12.18 6.46
N ALA A 182 2.33 13.08 6.80
CA ALA A 182 3.43 13.54 5.94
C ALA A 182 4.67 12.65 6.09
#